data_eb1f366ae5fdf2f9bc29562a093086b9
#
_entry.id   eb1f366ae5fdf2f9bc29562a093086b9
#
_cell.length_a   1.000
_cell.length_b   1.000
_cell.length_c   1.000
_cell.angle_alpha   90.00
_cell.angle_beta   90.00
_cell.angle_gamma   90.00
#
_symmetry.space_group_name_H-M   'P 1'
#
loop_
_entity.id
_entity.type
_entity.pdbx_description
1 polymer ?
#
loop_
_entity_poly.entity_id
_entity_poly.type
_entity_poly.pdbx_seq_one_letter_code
_entity_poly.pdbx_strand_id
1 'polypeptide(L)'
;GWFAIRHIPPLLPVAEKAISPATDSARVMLIMAGGNRMDLSVLSGDTVIQQGKAKIRLNPEGGLAHESSGQTLGEVLYNQIIVPYKCEYQVMLADGTKIFLNAGSELRYPVAFTANERKVFLKGEAYFEVTRDTARPFCVETAEQNIQVLGTIFNVYAYPDEPMNY
;
A
#
# COMPACT_ATOMS: atom_id res chain seq x y z
N GLY A 1 -10.90 -10.55 -34.67
CA GLY A 1 -10.72 -11.42 -34.24
C GLY A 1 -10.88 -11.38 -34.23
N TRP A 2 -10.68 -11.02 -34.37
CA TRP A 2 -10.84 -11.70 -34.10
C TRP A 2 -11.18 -11.76 -33.96
N PHE A 3 -11.73 -11.75 -34.28
CA PHE A 3 -12.13 -12.36 -34.00
C PHE A 3 -12.54 -12.29 -33.77
N ALA A 4 -12.87 -11.51 -33.43
CA ALA A 4 -13.11 -12.05 -33.10
C ALA A 4 -13.47 -11.91 -32.77
N ILE A 5 -13.98 -11.64 -33.26
CA ILE A 5 -14.08 -11.98 -32.78
C ILE A 5 -14.32 -11.68 -32.50
N ARG A 6 -14.65 -11.16 -32.19
CA ARG A 6 -14.64 -11.30 -31.78
C ARG A 6 -14.79 -10.96 -31.23
N HIS A 7 -15.15 -10.48 -31.46
CA HIS A 7 -15.10 -10.58 -30.80
C HIS A 7 -15.08 -10.13 -30.22
N ILE A 8 -15.29 -9.18 -29.63
CA ILE A 8 -14.97 -9.26 -28.91
C ILE A 8 -15.01 -8.73 -28.47
N PRO A 9 -15.36 -8.22 -28.27
CA PRO A 9 -15.06 -8.14 -27.62
C PRO A 9 -15.01 -7.69 -27.11
N PRO A 10 -15.14 -7.14 -26.71
CA PRO A 10 -14.74 -7.16 -25.93
C PRO A 10 -14.55 -6.86 -25.43
N LEU A 11 -14.46 -6.25 -25.04
CA LEU A 11 -13.82 -6.47 -24.25
C LEU A 11 -13.56 -6.10 -23.80
N LEU A 12 -13.57 -5.53 -23.55
CA LEU A 12 -12.83 -5.64 -22.91
C LEU A 12 -12.68 -5.21 -22.45
N PRO A 13 -12.71 -4.85 -22.29
CA PRO A 13 -12.15 -4.84 -21.60
C PRO A 13 -11.92 -4.53 -21.24
N VAL A 14 -11.85 -4.07 -21.17
CA VAL A 14 -11.25 -4.26 -20.53
C VAL A 14 -10.81 -4.02 -20.39
N ALA A 15 -10.81 -3.73 -20.34
CA ALA A 15 -10.08 -3.97 -19.95
C ALA A 15 -9.70 -3.82 -19.87
N GLU A 16 -9.52 -3.72 -19.79
CA GLU A 16 -8.81 -4.17 -19.66
C GLU A 16 -8.37 -3.95 -20.06
N LYS A 17 -8.23 -3.51 -20.39
CA LYS A 17 -7.47 -3.60 -20.86
C LYS A 17 -6.81 -3.43 -21.30
N ALA A 18 -7.20 -3.27 -22.34
CA ALA A 18 -5.84 -3.67 -22.62
C ALA A 18 -4.89 -2.51 -22.75
N ILE A 19 -4.63 -2.17 -21.90
CA ILE A 19 -3.73 -1.13 -21.56
C ILE A 19 -2.33 -1.53 -21.98
N SER A 20 -1.51 -0.63 -22.43
CA SER A 20 -0.13 -0.96 -22.73
C SER A 20 0.55 -1.48 -21.46
N PRO A 21 1.01 -2.70 -21.43
CA PRO A 21 1.60 -3.25 -20.22
C PRO A 21 2.78 -2.44 -19.72
N ALA A 22 3.57 -1.89 -20.59
CA ALA A 22 4.75 -1.13 -20.18
C ALA A 22 4.35 0.17 -19.46
N THR A 23 3.25 0.78 -19.85
CA THR A 23 2.75 1.99 -19.22
C THR A 23 2.14 1.69 -17.87
N ASP A 24 1.36 0.61 -17.80
CA ASP A 24 0.64 0.26 -16.59
C ASP A 24 1.56 -0.20 -15.48
N SER A 25 2.62 -0.90 -15.85
CA SER A 25 3.56 -1.43 -14.87
C SER A 25 4.34 -0.34 -14.14
N ALA A 26 4.25 0.91 -14.57
CA ALA A 26 4.97 2.02 -13.95
C ALA A 26 4.12 2.82 -12.97
N ARG A 27 2.94 2.34 -12.60
CA ARG A 27 2.01 3.11 -11.77
C ARG A 27 1.84 2.51 -10.38
N VAL A 28 1.95 3.37 -9.37
CA VAL A 28 1.69 2.96 -7.99
C VAL A 28 0.18 2.91 -7.79
N MET A 29 -0.30 1.80 -7.27
CA MET A 29 -1.73 1.56 -7.11
C MET A 29 -2.10 1.48 -5.64
N LEU A 30 -3.24 2.09 -5.30
CA LEU A 30 -3.88 1.94 -4.00
C LEU A 30 -5.10 1.03 -4.18
N ILE A 31 -5.19 -0.03 -3.38
CA ILE A 31 -6.37 -0.87 -3.32
C ILE A 31 -7.01 -0.64 -1.97
N MET A 32 -8.24 -0.11 -1.95
CA MET A 32 -8.93 0.21 -0.72
C MET A 32 -9.69 -0.99 -0.18
N ALA A 33 -10.06 -0.92 1.08
CA ALA A 33 -10.68 -2.03 1.80
C ALA A 33 -11.88 -2.65 1.08
N GLY A 34 -12.64 -1.85 0.35
CA GLY A 34 -13.78 -2.34 -0.42
C GLY A 34 -13.43 -2.92 -1.78
N GLY A 35 -12.14 -2.97 -2.14
CA GLY A 35 -11.69 -3.49 -3.42
C GLY A 35 -11.51 -2.43 -4.50
N ASN A 36 -11.87 -1.18 -4.25
CA ASN A 36 -11.68 -0.11 -5.22
C ASN A 36 -10.18 0.11 -5.47
N ARG A 37 -9.82 0.26 -6.74
CA ARG A 37 -8.44 0.45 -7.15
C ARG A 37 -8.25 1.89 -7.63
N MET A 38 -7.14 2.49 -7.27
CA MET A 38 -6.86 3.86 -7.62
C MET A 38 -5.39 3.99 -8.05
N ASP A 39 -5.18 4.61 -9.20
CA ASP A 39 -3.86 4.98 -9.67
C ASP A 39 -3.43 6.25 -8.93
N LEU A 40 -2.38 6.17 -8.13
CA LEU A 40 -1.98 7.29 -7.29
C LEU A 40 -1.37 8.44 -8.08
N SER A 41 -0.99 8.20 -9.34
CA SER A 41 -0.45 9.27 -10.19
C SER A 41 -1.51 10.27 -10.64
N VAL A 42 -2.80 9.93 -10.54
CA VAL A 42 -3.88 10.83 -10.99
C VAL A 42 -4.44 11.69 -9.86
N LEU A 43 -3.96 11.53 -8.63
CA LEU A 43 -4.45 12.34 -7.52
C LEU A 43 -3.90 13.76 -7.61
N SER A 44 -4.75 14.73 -7.29
CA SER A 44 -4.32 16.14 -7.16
C SER A 44 -4.04 16.48 -5.70
N GLY A 45 -3.30 17.57 -5.48
CA GLY A 45 -2.87 17.93 -4.13
C GLY A 45 -3.99 18.28 -3.17
N ASP A 46 -5.18 18.59 -3.67
CA ASP A 46 -6.35 18.91 -2.84
C ASP A 46 -7.32 17.75 -2.71
N THR A 47 -6.97 16.58 -3.26
CA THR A 47 -7.83 15.40 -3.14
C THR A 47 -7.77 14.86 -1.70
N VAL A 48 -8.95 14.66 -1.11
CA VAL A 48 -9.07 14.03 0.21
C VAL A 48 -10.05 12.88 0.10
N ILE A 49 -9.63 11.71 0.55
CA ILE A 49 -10.46 10.51 0.56
C ILE A 49 -10.86 10.24 2.01
N GLN A 50 -12.17 10.23 2.28
CA GLN A 50 -12.68 9.89 3.60
C GLN A 50 -12.94 8.38 3.64
N GLN A 51 -12.34 7.69 4.62
CA GLN A 51 -12.50 6.25 4.76
C GLN A 51 -12.61 5.91 6.24
N GLY A 52 -13.84 5.63 6.71
CA GLY A 52 -14.09 5.40 8.11
C GLY A 52 -13.69 6.64 8.93
N LYS A 53 -12.85 6.45 9.93
CA LYS A 53 -12.34 7.54 10.75
C LYS A 53 -11.09 8.19 10.14
N ALA A 54 -10.64 7.72 8.99
CA ALA A 54 -9.41 8.17 8.39
C ALA A 54 -9.67 9.12 7.23
N LYS A 55 -8.75 10.05 7.04
CA LYS A 55 -8.67 10.87 5.85
C LYS A 55 -7.33 10.57 5.18
N ILE A 56 -7.37 10.38 3.87
CA ILE A 56 -6.19 10.07 3.08
C ILE A 56 -6.00 11.18 2.07
N ARG A 57 -4.78 11.72 1.99
CA ARG A 57 -4.46 12.79 1.06
C ARG A 57 -3.03 12.67 0.61
N LEU A 58 -2.68 13.42 -0.42
CA LEU A 58 -1.28 13.53 -0.82
C LEU A 58 -0.52 14.33 0.23
N ASN A 59 0.66 13.81 0.60
CA ASN A 59 1.57 14.53 1.47
C ASN A 59 2.35 15.54 0.63
N PRO A 60 2.42 16.82 1.02
CA PRO A 60 3.24 17.79 0.28
C PRO A 60 4.71 17.37 0.15
N GLU A 61 5.20 16.52 1.06
CA GLU A 61 6.57 15.98 1.02
C GLU A 61 6.69 14.75 0.13
N GLY A 62 5.60 14.28 -0.44
CA GLY A 62 5.55 13.13 -1.32
C GLY A 62 4.78 11.95 -0.72
N GLY A 63 4.09 11.21 -1.60
CA GLY A 63 3.34 10.03 -1.20
C GLY A 63 2.01 10.32 -0.54
N LEU A 64 1.43 9.30 0.06
CA LEU A 64 0.15 9.41 0.77
C LEU A 64 0.37 9.70 2.25
N ALA A 65 -0.56 10.45 2.82
CA ALA A 65 -0.61 10.69 4.26
C ALA A 65 -1.98 10.30 4.79
N HIS A 66 -1.99 9.63 5.93
CA HIS A 66 -3.20 9.20 6.61
C HIS A 66 -3.36 9.96 7.91
N GLU A 67 -4.58 10.43 8.15
CA GLU A 67 -4.95 11.06 9.41
C GLU A 67 -6.18 10.33 9.95
N SER A 68 -6.24 10.16 11.26
CA SER A 68 -7.37 9.50 11.88
C SER A 68 -7.91 10.34 13.02
N SER A 69 -9.24 10.39 13.15
CA SER A 69 -9.90 11.10 14.24
C SER A 69 -9.92 10.30 15.54
N GLY A 70 -9.33 9.10 15.54
CA GLY A 70 -9.26 8.27 16.73
C GLY A 70 -8.91 6.84 16.37
N GLN A 71 -8.94 5.97 17.38
CA GLN A 71 -8.65 4.56 17.18
C GLN A 71 -9.87 3.85 16.60
N THR A 72 -9.60 2.81 15.79
CA THR A 72 -10.65 1.98 15.24
C THR A 72 -11.25 1.10 16.33
N LEU A 73 -12.57 1.10 16.42
CA LEU A 73 -13.35 0.18 17.26
C LEU A 73 -14.08 -0.76 16.31
N GLY A 74 -13.91 -2.06 16.53
CA GLY A 74 -14.55 -3.06 15.69
C GLY A 74 -13.71 -3.41 14.49
N GLU A 75 -14.31 -3.46 13.30
CA GLU A 75 -13.63 -3.91 12.10
C GLU A 75 -12.55 -2.95 11.63
N VAL A 76 -11.37 -3.49 11.35
CA VAL A 76 -10.23 -2.71 10.87
C VAL A 76 -10.26 -2.71 9.35
N LEU A 77 -10.18 -1.51 8.77
CA LEU A 77 -10.13 -1.35 7.31
C LEU A 77 -8.68 -1.35 6.86
N TYR A 78 -8.32 -2.29 5.99
CA TYR A 78 -6.99 -2.40 5.44
C TYR A 78 -6.96 -1.91 4.01
N ASN A 79 -5.99 -1.07 3.71
CA ASN A 79 -5.68 -0.71 2.33
C ASN A 79 -4.36 -1.36 1.93
N GLN A 80 -4.11 -1.41 0.63
CA GLN A 80 -2.89 -1.99 0.10
C GLN A 80 -2.28 -1.04 -0.92
N ILE A 81 -0.98 -0.83 -0.83
CA ILE A 81 -0.21 -0.07 -1.83
C ILE A 81 0.67 -1.06 -2.57
N ILE A 82 0.59 -1.02 -3.90
CA ILE A 82 1.40 -1.86 -4.77
C ILE A 82 2.33 -0.95 -5.56
N VAL A 83 3.65 -1.15 -5.37
CA VAL A 83 4.68 -0.36 -6.02
C VAL A 83 5.31 -1.23 -7.10
N PRO A 84 5.18 -0.84 -8.37
CA PRO A 84 5.77 -1.63 -9.45
C PRO A 84 7.30 -1.53 -9.45
N TYR A 85 7.96 -2.42 -10.19
CA TYR A 85 9.39 -2.31 -10.40
C TYR A 85 9.69 -0.97 -11.07
N LYS A 86 10.80 -0.35 -10.70
CA LYS A 86 11.25 0.97 -11.17
C LYS A 86 10.54 2.15 -10.49
N CYS A 87 9.67 1.89 -9.52
CA CYS A 87 9.04 2.95 -8.74
C CYS A 87 9.39 2.78 -7.27
N GLU A 88 9.28 3.88 -6.54
CA GLU A 88 9.35 3.92 -5.09
C GLU A 88 8.19 4.74 -4.60
N TYR A 89 7.74 4.52 -3.38
CA TYR A 89 6.63 5.28 -2.85
C TYR A 89 6.73 5.46 -1.35
N GLN A 90 6.30 6.61 -0.88
CA GLN A 90 6.31 6.95 0.54
C GLN A 90 4.88 7.00 1.06
N VAL A 91 4.66 6.45 2.24
CA VAL A 91 3.37 6.53 2.90
C VAL A 91 3.57 6.89 4.36
N MET A 92 2.73 7.81 4.84
CA MET A 92 2.68 8.13 6.26
C MET A 92 1.38 7.57 6.83
N LEU A 93 1.51 6.77 7.88
CA LEU A 93 0.37 6.12 8.53
C LEU A 93 -0.27 7.05 9.56
N ALA A 94 -1.41 6.61 10.10
CA ALA A 94 -2.22 7.42 10.99
C ALA A 94 -1.51 7.78 12.31
N ASP A 95 -0.51 7.01 12.71
CA ASP A 95 0.28 7.28 13.91
C ASP A 95 1.51 8.16 13.65
N GLY A 96 1.70 8.59 12.39
CA GLY A 96 2.86 9.38 11.98
C GLY A 96 4.05 8.55 11.51
N THR A 97 3.96 7.22 11.57
CA THR A 97 5.00 6.35 11.04
C THR A 97 5.17 6.58 9.56
N LYS A 98 6.42 6.71 9.11
CA LYS A 98 6.74 6.87 7.69
C LYS A 98 7.33 5.58 7.14
N ILE A 99 6.85 5.17 5.99
CA ILE A 99 7.30 3.95 5.33
C ILE A 99 7.70 4.30 3.91
N PHE A 100 8.93 3.93 3.55
CA PHE A 100 9.49 4.16 2.22
C PHE A 100 9.56 2.81 1.51
N LEU A 101 8.64 2.61 0.56
CA LEU A 101 8.51 1.35 -0.16
C LEU A 101 9.43 1.34 -1.38
N ASN A 102 10.24 0.32 -1.49
CA ASN A 102 11.14 0.15 -2.62
C ASN A 102 10.43 -0.51 -3.81
N ALA A 103 11.13 -0.58 -4.93
CA ALA A 103 10.60 -1.13 -6.18
C ALA A 103 10.06 -2.55 -5.98
N GLY A 104 8.90 -2.82 -6.55
CA GLY A 104 8.31 -4.16 -6.50
C GLY A 104 7.73 -4.55 -5.14
N SER A 105 7.50 -3.59 -4.25
CA SER A 105 7.02 -3.87 -2.90
C SER A 105 5.52 -3.70 -2.79
N GLU A 106 4.92 -4.38 -1.83
CA GLU A 106 3.51 -4.27 -1.50
C GLU A 106 3.37 -4.11 0.01
N LEU A 107 2.54 -3.15 0.41
CA LEU A 107 2.26 -2.89 1.81
C LEU A 107 0.75 -2.98 2.04
N ARG A 108 0.33 -3.81 2.99
CA ARG A 108 -1.05 -3.84 3.45
C ARG A 108 -1.07 -3.27 4.86
N TYR A 109 -1.91 -2.30 5.10
CA TYR A 109 -1.88 -1.52 6.34
C TYR A 109 -3.27 -1.06 6.74
N PRO A 110 -3.52 -0.89 8.05
CA PRO A 110 -4.81 -0.37 8.51
C PRO A 110 -4.85 1.15 8.33
N VAL A 111 -6.00 1.67 7.88
CA VAL A 111 -6.16 3.12 7.70
C VAL A 111 -6.18 3.87 9.03
N ALA A 112 -6.56 3.17 10.12
CA ALA A 112 -6.49 3.67 11.49
C ALA A 112 -6.17 2.47 12.39
N PHE A 113 -5.31 2.68 13.39
CA PHE A 113 -4.88 1.59 14.26
C PHE A 113 -5.87 1.33 15.38
N THR A 114 -5.82 0.10 15.93
CA THR A 114 -6.58 -0.27 17.12
C THR A 114 -5.87 0.23 18.38
N ALA A 115 -6.50 -0.01 19.54
CA ALA A 115 -5.93 0.36 20.81
C ALA A 115 -4.75 -0.52 21.22
N ASN A 116 -4.61 -1.71 20.61
CA ASN A 116 -3.72 -2.75 21.14
C ASN A 116 -2.45 -2.93 20.32
N GLU A 117 -2.48 -2.68 19.03
CA GLU A 117 -1.31 -2.91 18.21
C GLU A 117 -1.35 -2.08 16.93
N ARG A 118 -0.17 -1.99 16.31
CA ARG A 118 0.00 -1.33 15.03
C ARG A 118 0.63 -2.35 14.10
N LYS A 119 -0.19 -3.00 13.27
CA LYS A 119 0.29 -4.13 12.48
C LYS A 119 0.14 -3.85 10.99
N VAL A 120 1.23 -4.08 10.26
CA VAL A 120 1.27 -3.97 8.80
C VAL A 120 1.86 -5.25 8.21
N PHE A 121 1.59 -5.48 6.92
CA PHE A 121 2.05 -6.65 6.19
C PHE A 121 2.89 -6.17 5.01
N LEU A 122 4.07 -6.72 4.86
CA LEU A 122 5.02 -6.29 3.84
C LEU A 122 5.44 -7.45 2.96
N LYS A 123 5.47 -7.20 1.65
CA LYS A 123 6.15 -8.03 0.67
C LYS A 123 7.11 -7.11 -0.08
N GLY A 124 8.39 -7.49 -0.18
CA GLY A 124 9.39 -6.66 -0.80
C GLY A 124 10.30 -5.99 0.21
N GLU A 125 10.67 -4.75 -0.04
CA GLU A 125 11.59 -4.03 0.84
C GLU A 125 11.02 -2.68 1.23
N ALA A 126 11.18 -2.32 2.50
CA ALA A 126 10.73 -1.04 3.00
C ALA A 126 11.62 -0.56 4.14
N TYR A 127 11.80 0.75 4.18
CA TYR A 127 12.48 1.45 5.25
C TYR A 127 11.42 2.09 6.13
N PHE A 128 11.50 1.88 7.43
CA PHE A 128 10.49 2.29 8.40
C PHE A 128 11.06 3.31 9.38
N GLU A 129 10.36 4.42 9.54
CA GLU A 129 10.59 5.36 10.63
C GLU A 129 9.36 5.30 11.52
N VAL A 130 9.43 4.44 12.54
CA VAL A 130 8.28 4.13 13.37
C VAL A 130 8.17 5.11 14.53
N THR A 131 7.00 5.74 14.64
CA THR A 131 6.68 6.60 15.77
C THR A 131 6.68 5.80 17.06
N ARG A 132 7.35 6.31 18.09
CA ARG A 132 7.44 5.62 19.35
C ARG A 132 6.09 5.58 20.05
N ASP A 133 5.68 4.38 20.46
CA ASP A 133 4.47 4.16 21.25
C ASP A 133 4.65 2.85 21.99
N THR A 134 5.03 2.95 23.27
CA THR A 134 5.34 1.77 24.08
C THR A 134 4.10 0.98 24.48
N ALA A 135 2.91 1.60 24.38
CA ALA A 135 1.66 0.91 24.70
C ALA A 135 1.13 0.08 23.54
N ARG A 136 1.57 0.37 22.30
CA ARG A 136 1.13 -0.35 21.11
C ARG A 136 2.35 -0.72 20.27
N PRO A 137 2.81 -1.97 20.34
CA PRO A 137 3.92 -2.40 19.51
C PRO A 137 3.60 -2.22 18.03
N PHE A 138 4.60 -1.88 17.24
CA PHE A 138 4.51 -1.82 15.79
C PHE A 138 5.02 -3.15 15.23
N CYS A 139 4.20 -3.79 14.45
CA CYS A 139 4.46 -5.14 13.98
C CYS A 139 4.52 -5.14 12.46
N VAL A 140 5.64 -5.63 11.92
CA VAL A 140 5.75 -5.85 10.48
C VAL A 140 5.72 -7.34 10.25
N GLU A 141 4.66 -7.81 9.61
CA GLU A 141 4.54 -9.22 9.27
C GLU A 141 4.90 -9.45 7.82
N THR A 142 5.79 -10.41 7.58
CA THR A 142 6.16 -10.84 6.24
C THR A 142 5.81 -12.32 6.10
N ALA A 143 6.09 -12.90 4.94
CA ALA A 143 5.83 -14.33 4.73
C ALA A 143 6.64 -15.21 5.68
N GLU A 144 7.80 -14.74 6.16
CA GLU A 144 8.72 -15.56 6.94
C GLU A 144 9.04 -15.01 8.31
N GLN A 145 8.67 -13.78 8.61
CA GLN A 145 9.06 -13.10 9.83
C GLN A 145 7.93 -12.26 10.39
N ASN A 146 8.02 -12.03 11.68
CA ASN A 146 7.18 -11.08 12.39
C ASN A 146 8.13 -10.22 13.23
N ILE A 147 8.24 -8.94 12.86
CA ILE A 147 9.17 -8.02 13.50
C ILE A 147 8.38 -7.07 14.37
N GLN A 148 8.71 -6.99 15.66
CA GLN A 148 8.05 -6.09 16.59
C GLN A 148 9.03 -5.05 17.12
N VAL A 149 8.59 -3.79 17.08
CA VAL A 149 9.36 -2.68 17.64
C VAL A 149 8.43 -1.74 18.39
N LEU A 150 8.98 -0.96 19.29
CA LEU A 150 8.20 0.06 20.03
C LEU A 150 8.32 1.42 19.38
N GLY A 151 9.39 1.66 18.66
CA GLY A 151 9.64 2.89 17.90
C GLY A 151 11.11 2.94 17.57
N THR A 152 11.43 2.91 16.28
CA THR A 152 12.80 2.90 15.81
C THR A 152 12.82 3.10 14.30
N ILE A 153 14.03 3.17 13.76
CA ILE A 153 14.28 3.27 12.32
C ILE A 153 14.94 1.95 11.91
N PHE A 154 14.38 1.29 10.89
CA PHE A 154 14.91 0.01 10.44
C PHE A 154 14.46 -0.29 9.01
N ASN A 155 15.17 -1.20 8.37
CA ASN A 155 14.86 -1.66 7.03
C ASN A 155 14.46 -3.13 7.06
N VAL A 156 13.45 -3.50 6.30
CA VAL A 156 13.00 -4.88 6.17
C VAL A 156 13.12 -5.30 4.71
N TYR A 157 13.84 -6.39 4.48
CA TYR A 157 13.96 -7.00 3.17
C TYR A 157 13.19 -8.32 3.21
N ALA A 158 12.10 -8.39 2.45
CA ALA A 158 11.19 -9.54 2.47
C ALA A 158 10.66 -9.84 1.08
N TYR A 159 11.53 -9.76 0.07
CA TYR A 159 11.14 -10.21 -1.27
C TYR A 159 10.98 -11.72 -1.26
N PRO A 160 9.95 -12.23 -1.95
CA PRO A 160 9.79 -13.68 -2.04
C PRO A 160 11.01 -14.29 -2.72
N ASP A 161 11.43 -15.47 -2.22
CA ASP A 161 12.45 -16.23 -2.92
C ASP A 161 11.87 -16.74 -4.21
N GLU A 162 12.59 -16.53 -5.31
CA GLU A 162 12.20 -17.08 -6.58
C GLU A 162 12.91 -18.40 -6.80
N PRO A 163 12.19 -19.41 -7.34
CA PRO A 163 12.85 -20.67 -7.69
C PRO A 163 13.94 -20.37 -8.71
N MET A 164 15.15 -20.82 -8.44
CA MET A 164 16.23 -20.69 -9.39
C MET A 164 16.06 -21.74 -10.47
N ASN A 165 15.95 -21.28 -11.70
CA ASN A 165 15.90 -22.16 -12.84
C ASN A 165 17.34 -22.28 -13.38
N TYR A 166 17.88 -23.48 -13.27
CA TYR A 166 19.18 -23.76 -13.78
C TYR A 166 19.10 -24.51 -15.11
#